data_ddd6b4251ee01ae41ea98f6a62a807d9
#
_entry.id   ddd6b4251ee01ae41ea98f6a62a807d9
#
_cell.length_a   1.000
_cell.length_b   1.000
_cell.length_c   1.000
_cell.angle_alpha   90.00
_cell.angle_beta   90.00
_cell.angle_gamma   90.00
#
_symmetry.space_group_name_H-M   'P 1'
#
loop_
_entity.id
_entity.type
_entity.pdbx_description
1 polymer ?
#
loop_
_entity_poly.entity_id
_entity_poly.type
_entity_poly.pdbx_seq_one_letter_code
_entity_poly.pdbx_strand_id
1 'polypeptide(L)'
;LDSIAGLEKAEMMRTGYAIEYDVVVPHQLRPTLETKKIANLFTAGQTNGTSGYEEAAGQGLIAGINAALKVQGKEPFVLSRSDGYIGVMIDDLVTKGTNEPYRLLTSRAEYRLILRHDNADLRLTEMGHAIGLVKEDQYQAYLAKKANIEAEIKRLSEIRLKPTKEINEFLAQKQAAALKDGVLALDFLRRPEVSYLELTQF
;
A
#
# COMPACT_ATOMS: atom_id res chain seq x y z
N LEU A 1 -36.32 18.04 0.43
CA LEU A 1 -36.61 17.52 1.77
C LEU A 1 -37.99 16.85 1.83
N ASP A 2 -38.98 17.43 1.14
CA ASP A 2 -40.40 16.97 1.17
C ASP A 2 -40.61 15.53 0.71
N SER A 3 -39.65 14.98 -0.06
CA SER A 3 -39.66 13.57 -0.49
C SER A 3 -39.12 12.58 0.54
N ILE A 4 -38.61 13.06 1.68
CA ILE A 4 -38.04 12.21 2.74
C ILE A 4 -39.05 12.10 3.86
N ALA A 5 -39.52 10.89 4.15
CA ALA A 5 -40.48 10.64 5.21
C ALA A 5 -39.95 11.16 6.58
N GLY A 6 -40.76 11.98 7.26
CA GLY A 6 -40.41 12.63 8.51
C GLY A 6 -39.77 14.01 8.38
N LEU A 7 -39.45 14.46 7.16
CA LEU A 7 -38.88 15.79 6.90
C LEU A 7 -39.85 16.72 6.15
N GLU A 8 -41.10 16.36 6.02
CA GLU A 8 -42.12 17.11 5.24
C GLU A 8 -42.35 18.54 5.74
N LYS A 9 -42.05 18.79 7.00
CA LYS A 9 -42.21 20.13 7.63
C LYS A 9 -40.86 20.76 8.01
N ALA A 10 -39.73 20.18 7.55
CA ALA A 10 -38.42 20.68 7.88
C ALA A 10 -38.14 21.99 7.10
N GLU A 11 -37.76 23.03 7.80
CA GLU A 11 -37.28 24.28 7.20
C GLU A 11 -35.77 24.16 6.95
N MET A 12 -35.36 24.39 5.70
CA MET A 12 -33.95 24.39 5.33
C MET A 12 -33.31 25.72 5.73
N MET A 13 -32.50 25.72 6.77
CA MET A 13 -31.80 26.93 7.21
C MET A 13 -30.64 27.31 6.26
N ARG A 14 -30.02 26.35 5.60
CA ARG A 14 -28.94 26.59 4.63
C ARG A 14 -28.93 25.47 3.61
N THR A 15 -28.80 25.84 2.33
CA THR A 15 -28.64 24.85 1.27
C THR A 15 -27.27 24.22 1.30
N GLY A 16 -27.17 22.97 0.84
CA GLY A 16 -25.90 22.34 0.54
C GLY A 16 -25.19 23.06 -0.63
N TYR A 17 -23.99 22.60 -0.92
CA TYR A 17 -23.22 23.09 -2.06
C TYR A 17 -22.69 21.91 -2.87
N ALA A 18 -22.50 22.14 -4.17
CA ALA A 18 -21.78 21.25 -5.05
C ALA A 18 -20.44 21.90 -5.40
N ILE A 19 -19.43 21.08 -5.52
CA ILE A 19 -18.10 21.50 -6.02
C ILE A 19 -17.98 20.97 -7.43
N GLU A 20 -17.76 21.88 -8.39
CA GLU A 20 -17.45 21.55 -9.77
C GLU A 20 -16.00 21.95 -10.05
N TYR A 21 -15.30 21.17 -10.84
CA TYR A 21 -13.93 21.45 -11.26
C TYR A 21 -13.62 20.80 -12.60
N ASP A 22 -12.75 21.47 -13.35
CA ASP A 22 -12.27 20.97 -14.62
C ASP A 22 -11.29 19.82 -14.42
N VAL A 23 -11.36 18.82 -15.28
CA VAL A 23 -10.47 17.67 -15.29
C VAL A 23 -9.86 17.45 -16.67
N VAL A 24 -8.62 17.01 -16.68
CA VAL A 24 -7.99 16.42 -17.86
C VAL A 24 -8.49 14.99 -17.98
N VAL A 25 -9.03 14.61 -19.13
CA VAL A 25 -9.45 13.22 -19.36
C VAL A 25 -8.25 12.31 -19.15
N PRO A 26 -8.29 11.38 -18.15
CA PRO A 26 -7.10 10.65 -17.71
C PRO A 26 -6.42 9.80 -18.79
N HIS A 27 -7.16 9.36 -19.81
CA HIS A 27 -6.59 8.69 -20.99
C HIS A 27 -5.59 9.55 -21.79
N GLN A 28 -5.55 10.86 -21.56
CA GLN A 28 -4.54 11.74 -22.15
C GLN A 28 -3.21 11.74 -21.39
N LEU A 29 -3.13 11.01 -20.29
CA LEU A 29 -1.91 10.85 -19.49
C LEU A 29 -1.19 9.55 -19.83
N ARG A 30 0.12 9.57 -19.68
CA ARG A 30 0.99 8.39 -19.63
C ARG A 30 1.01 7.83 -18.18
N PRO A 31 1.47 6.60 -17.95
CA PRO A 31 1.69 6.08 -16.60
C PRO A 31 2.65 6.92 -15.74
N THR A 32 3.47 7.75 -16.37
CA THR A 32 4.36 8.73 -15.73
C THR A 32 3.63 10.00 -15.26
N LEU A 33 2.33 10.13 -15.57
CA LEU A 33 1.50 11.34 -15.40
C LEU A 33 1.92 12.52 -16.31
N GLU A 34 2.79 12.28 -17.28
CA GLU A 34 3.03 13.22 -18.37
C GLU A 34 1.85 13.21 -19.35
N THR A 35 1.48 14.38 -19.84
CA THR A 35 0.43 14.49 -20.86
C THR A 35 0.94 13.96 -22.21
N LYS A 36 0.07 13.26 -22.96
CA LYS A 36 0.42 12.73 -24.29
C LYS A 36 0.57 13.79 -25.36
N LYS A 37 -0.17 14.90 -25.21
CA LYS A 37 -0.22 15.98 -26.23
C LYS A 37 0.83 17.07 -26.01
N ILE A 38 1.18 17.35 -24.77
CA ILE A 38 2.13 18.43 -24.44
C ILE A 38 3.30 17.77 -23.72
N ALA A 39 4.45 17.76 -24.37
CA ALA A 39 5.67 17.23 -23.78
C ALA A 39 6.12 18.06 -22.58
N ASN A 40 6.66 17.40 -21.56
CA ASN A 40 7.16 18.00 -20.31
C ASN A 40 6.07 18.60 -19.41
N LEU A 41 4.79 18.39 -19.70
CA LEU A 41 3.69 18.78 -18.84
C LEU A 41 3.22 17.55 -18.04
N PHE A 42 3.39 17.60 -16.72
CA PHE A 42 2.93 16.61 -15.77
C PHE A 42 1.77 17.19 -14.97
N THR A 43 0.76 16.37 -14.70
CA THR A 43 -0.42 16.78 -13.93
C THR A 43 -0.66 15.82 -12.78
N ALA A 44 -1.25 16.32 -11.69
CA ALA A 44 -1.51 15.52 -10.49
C ALA A 44 -2.75 16.02 -9.74
N GLY A 45 -3.40 15.11 -9.00
CA GLY A 45 -4.48 15.45 -8.10
C GLY A 45 -5.82 15.68 -8.80
N GLN A 46 -6.51 16.70 -8.38
CA GLN A 46 -7.89 16.99 -8.81
C GLN A 46 -8.01 17.16 -10.32
N THR A 47 -7.03 17.77 -10.97
CA THR A 47 -7.00 17.91 -12.42
C THR A 47 -6.98 16.58 -13.20
N ASN A 48 -6.62 15.48 -12.54
CA ASN A 48 -6.62 14.12 -13.10
C ASN A 48 -7.89 13.33 -12.72
N GLY A 49 -8.91 14.00 -12.16
CA GLY A 49 -10.18 13.36 -11.83
C GLY A 49 -10.20 12.64 -10.47
N THR A 50 -9.30 12.98 -9.56
CA THR A 50 -9.30 12.47 -8.18
C THR A 50 -9.76 13.54 -7.19
N SER A 51 -10.40 13.15 -6.08
CA SER A 51 -10.92 14.10 -5.09
C SER A 51 -10.30 13.95 -3.69
N GLY A 52 -9.43 12.95 -3.47
CA GLY A 52 -8.80 12.72 -2.17
C GLY A 52 -7.42 13.34 -2.03
N TYR A 53 -7.05 13.70 -0.79
CA TYR A 53 -5.74 14.28 -0.49
C TYR A 53 -4.60 13.28 -0.71
N GLU A 54 -4.81 12.04 -0.34
CA GLU A 54 -3.84 10.95 -0.50
C GLU A 54 -3.62 10.64 -1.98
N GLU A 55 -4.69 10.63 -2.77
CA GLU A 55 -4.60 10.46 -4.22
C GLU A 55 -3.80 11.58 -4.86
N ALA A 56 -4.02 12.83 -4.44
CA ALA A 56 -3.28 13.98 -4.95
C ALA A 56 -1.80 13.91 -4.56
N ALA A 57 -1.49 13.54 -3.32
CA ALA A 57 -0.12 13.41 -2.83
C ALA A 57 0.64 12.31 -3.59
N GLY A 58 0.03 11.13 -3.77
CA GLY A 58 0.62 10.03 -4.52
C GLY A 58 0.91 10.38 -5.98
N GLN A 59 -0.04 11.04 -6.65
CA GLN A 59 0.17 11.51 -8.02
C GLN A 59 1.26 12.59 -8.11
N GLY A 60 1.24 13.57 -7.19
CA GLY A 60 2.25 14.62 -7.14
C GLY A 60 3.67 14.06 -6.97
N LEU A 61 3.80 13.04 -6.12
CA LEU A 61 5.09 12.33 -5.95
C LEU A 61 5.55 11.70 -7.27
N ILE A 62 4.71 10.89 -7.92
CA ILE A 62 5.07 10.22 -9.18
C ILE A 62 5.33 11.20 -10.31
N ALA A 63 4.51 12.24 -10.45
CA ALA A 63 4.71 13.30 -11.43
C ALA A 63 6.05 14.02 -11.22
N GLY A 64 6.37 14.40 -9.96
CA GLY A 64 7.63 15.04 -9.61
C GLY A 64 8.85 14.16 -9.86
N ILE A 65 8.79 12.87 -9.50
CA ILE A 65 9.85 11.89 -9.79
C ILE A 65 10.11 11.85 -11.30
N ASN A 66 9.06 11.66 -12.11
CA ASN A 66 9.22 11.51 -13.55
C ASN A 66 9.66 12.81 -14.24
N ALA A 67 9.22 13.95 -13.75
CA ALA A 67 9.72 15.23 -14.23
C ALA A 67 11.23 15.38 -13.96
N ALA A 68 11.68 15.03 -12.77
CA ALA A 68 13.11 15.09 -12.40
C ALA A 68 13.95 14.08 -13.21
N LEU A 69 13.50 12.84 -13.34
CA LEU A 69 14.19 11.81 -14.11
C LEU A 69 14.30 12.21 -15.59
N LYS A 70 13.24 12.80 -16.13
CA LYS A 70 13.25 13.30 -17.52
C LYS A 70 14.26 14.41 -17.74
N VAL A 71 14.36 15.38 -16.83
CA VAL A 71 15.40 16.44 -16.88
C VAL A 71 16.81 15.84 -16.81
N GLN A 72 16.97 14.75 -16.06
CA GLN A 72 18.25 14.05 -15.92
C GLN A 72 18.56 13.11 -17.11
N GLY A 73 17.66 12.96 -18.07
CA GLY A 73 17.81 12.00 -19.18
C GLY A 73 17.77 10.53 -18.74
N LYS A 74 17.15 10.24 -17.61
CA LYS A 74 17.00 8.88 -17.07
C LYS A 74 15.68 8.24 -17.50
N GLU A 75 15.63 6.90 -17.36
CA GLU A 75 14.43 6.13 -17.63
C GLU A 75 13.29 6.53 -16.70
N PRO A 76 12.05 6.51 -17.19
CA PRO A 76 10.89 6.88 -16.40
C PRO A 76 10.61 5.85 -15.29
N PHE A 77 10.07 6.33 -14.17
CA PHE A 77 9.65 5.52 -13.05
C PHE A 77 8.14 5.26 -13.10
N VAL A 78 7.77 3.99 -13.20
CA VAL A 78 6.37 3.56 -13.22
C VAL A 78 6.17 2.45 -12.20
N LEU A 79 5.21 2.62 -11.31
CA LEU A 79 4.78 1.58 -10.38
C LEU A 79 3.74 0.68 -11.04
N SER A 80 3.94 -0.63 -10.94
CA SER A 80 2.93 -1.61 -11.31
C SER A 80 1.81 -1.71 -10.26
N ARG A 81 0.73 -2.37 -10.60
CA ARG A 81 -0.40 -2.62 -9.69
C ARG A 81 -0.02 -3.51 -8.50
N SER A 82 1.04 -4.32 -8.64
CA SER A 82 1.58 -5.17 -7.56
C SER A 82 2.59 -4.47 -6.66
N ASP A 83 3.11 -3.30 -7.07
CA ASP A 83 4.12 -2.57 -6.28
C ASP A 83 3.49 -1.70 -5.20
N GLY A 84 2.33 -1.10 -5.49
CA GLY A 84 1.68 -0.21 -4.53
C GLY A 84 0.31 0.28 -4.96
N TYR A 85 -0.46 0.80 -4.00
CA TYR A 85 -1.77 1.41 -4.29
C TYR A 85 -1.68 2.62 -5.22
N ILE A 86 -0.56 3.35 -5.22
CA ILE A 86 -0.31 4.44 -6.19
C ILE A 86 -0.25 3.87 -7.60
N GLY A 87 0.38 2.71 -7.82
CA GLY A 87 0.38 2.01 -9.10
C GLY A 87 -1.02 1.60 -9.55
N VAL A 88 -1.84 1.05 -8.63
CA VAL A 88 -3.26 0.71 -8.91
C VAL A 88 -4.03 1.95 -9.37
N MET A 89 -3.90 3.06 -8.63
CA MET A 89 -4.60 4.30 -8.95
C MET A 89 -4.21 4.85 -10.32
N ILE A 90 -2.92 4.96 -10.60
CA ILE A 90 -2.44 5.53 -11.86
C ILE A 90 -2.85 4.64 -13.03
N ASP A 91 -2.70 3.32 -12.89
CA ASP A 91 -3.13 2.39 -13.92
C ASP A 91 -4.63 2.47 -14.19
N ASP A 92 -5.47 2.49 -13.15
CA ASP A 92 -6.92 2.67 -13.31
C ASP A 92 -7.25 3.98 -14.05
N LEU A 93 -6.62 5.10 -13.67
CA LEU A 93 -6.85 6.39 -14.31
C LEU A 93 -6.49 6.39 -15.79
N VAL A 94 -5.32 5.90 -16.17
CA VAL A 94 -4.82 6.00 -17.54
C VAL A 94 -5.39 4.93 -18.48
N THR A 95 -5.84 3.78 -17.95
CA THR A 95 -6.35 2.65 -18.75
C THR A 95 -7.88 2.58 -18.76
N LYS A 96 -8.53 2.78 -17.62
CA LYS A 96 -9.99 2.69 -17.46
C LYS A 96 -10.66 4.07 -17.55
N GLY A 97 -9.95 5.13 -17.15
CA GLY A 97 -10.52 6.45 -16.96
C GLY A 97 -11.48 6.53 -15.77
N THR A 98 -12.20 7.64 -15.67
CA THR A 98 -13.22 7.80 -14.65
C THR A 98 -14.34 8.72 -15.14
N ASN A 99 -15.58 8.41 -14.79
CA ASN A 99 -16.77 9.24 -15.07
C ASN A 99 -17.23 9.99 -13.83
N GLU A 100 -16.64 9.72 -12.69
CA GLU A 100 -16.89 10.34 -11.38
C GLU A 100 -15.55 10.55 -10.64
N PRO A 101 -15.48 11.37 -9.60
CA PRO A 101 -14.25 11.56 -8.85
C PRO A 101 -13.67 10.23 -8.35
N TYR A 102 -12.47 9.89 -8.82
CA TYR A 102 -11.82 8.64 -8.44
C TYR A 102 -11.43 8.65 -6.97
N ARG A 103 -11.74 7.57 -6.28
CA ARG A 103 -11.29 7.29 -4.92
C ARG A 103 -10.58 5.94 -4.89
N LEU A 104 -9.43 5.93 -4.22
CA LEU A 104 -8.64 4.73 -4.04
C LEU A 104 -9.21 3.89 -2.90
N LEU A 105 -9.85 2.79 -3.26
CA LEU A 105 -10.40 1.80 -2.32
C LEU A 105 -9.59 0.52 -2.39
N THR A 106 -9.43 -0.17 -1.26
CA THR A 106 -8.71 -1.46 -1.21
C THR A 106 -9.32 -2.52 -2.12
N SER A 107 -10.63 -2.44 -2.38
CA SER A 107 -11.36 -3.34 -3.30
C SER A 107 -10.91 -3.20 -4.77
N ARG A 108 -10.25 -2.09 -5.14
CA ARG A 108 -9.72 -1.88 -6.49
C ARG A 108 -8.41 -2.64 -6.75
N ALA A 109 -7.72 -3.08 -5.69
CA ALA A 109 -6.43 -3.75 -5.79
C ALA A 109 -6.61 -5.27 -5.74
N GLU A 110 -6.27 -5.95 -6.81
CA GLU A 110 -6.25 -7.41 -6.90
C GLU A 110 -5.19 -8.03 -5.99
N TYR A 111 -4.08 -7.32 -5.77
CA TYR A 111 -2.97 -7.75 -4.89
C TYR A 111 -3.07 -7.22 -3.46
N ARG A 112 -4.27 -6.85 -2.97
CA ARG A 112 -4.45 -6.20 -1.66
C ARG A 112 -3.89 -6.97 -0.46
N LEU A 113 -3.77 -8.30 -0.55
CA LEU A 113 -3.16 -9.12 0.48
C LEU A 113 -1.62 -8.98 0.55
N ILE A 114 -1.00 -8.53 -0.55
CA ILE A 114 0.43 -8.24 -0.65
C ILE A 114 0.68 -6.76 -0.33
N LEU A 115 -0.22 -5.87 -0.76
CA LEU A 115 -0.09 -4.42 -0.63
C LEU A 115 -0.46 -3.95 0.79
N ARG A 116 0.34 -4.32 1.78
CA ARG A 116 0.13 -3.90 3.17
C ARG A 116 1.10 -2.80 3.57
N HIS A 117 0.70 -1.98 4.55
CA HIS A 117 1.54 -0.90 5.08
C HIS A 117 2.76 -1.44 5.85
N ASP A 118 2.62 -2.60 6.48
CA ASP A 118 3.68 -3.24 7.29
C ASP A 118 4.86 -3.78 6.46
N ASN A 119 4.67 -4.01 5.17
CA ASN A 119 5.70 -4.49 4.24
C ASN A 119 6.03 -3.49 3.11
N ALA A 120 5.59 -2.25 3.21
CA ALA A 120 5.78 -1.24 2.16
C ALA A 120 7.28 -0.96 1.93
N ASP A 121 8.07 -0.95 2.99
CA ASP A 121 9.52 -0.78 2.90
C ASP A 121 10.19 -1.92 2.14
N LEU A 122 9.77 -3.16 2.36
CA LEU A 122 10.31 -4.33 1.65
C LEU A 122 10.00 -4.31 0.14
N ARG A 123 8.92 -3.64 -0.26
CA ARG A 123 8.51 -3.54 -1.67
C ARG A 123 9.10 -2.32 -2.40
N LEU A 124 9.28 -1.19 -1.70
CA LEU A 124 9.50 0.10 -2.35
C LEU A 124 10.87 0.74 -2.05
N THR A 125 11.58 0.34 -0.98
CA THR A 125 12.84 1.00 -0.58
C THR A 125 13.92 0.85 -1.64
N GLU A 126 14.09 -0.32 -2.26
CA GLU A 126 15.08 -0.52 -3.33
C GLU A 126 14.78 0.38 -4.53
N MET A 127 13.51 0.48 -4.93
CA MET A 127 13.08 1.37 -6.01
C MET A 127 13.35 2.83 -5.65
N GLY A 128 13.00 3.23 -4.43
CA GLY A 128 13.23 4.60 -3.93
C GLY A 128 14.72 4.97 -3.88
N HIS A 129 15.58 4.02 -3.51
CA HIS A 129 17.03 4.20 -3.52
C HIS A 129 17.57 4.34 -4.95
N ALA A 130 17.14 3.48 -5.87
CA ALA A 130 17.58 3.50 -7.27
C ALA A 130 17.30 4.83 -7.98
N ILE A 131 16.20 5.52 -7.61
CA ILE A 131 15.85 6.85 -8.15
C ILE A 131 16.39 8.02 -7.31
N GLY A 132 17.11 7.74 -6.22
CA GLY A 132 17.77 8.75 -5.39
C GLY A 132 16.89 9.43 -4.32
N LEU A 133 15.70 8.88 -4.02
CA LEU A 133 14.82 9.40 -2.96
C LEU A 133 15.17 8.86 -1.57
N VAL A 134 15.67 7.64 -1.49
CA VAL A 134 16.10 7.01 -0.24
C VAL A 134 17.60 7.23 -0.08
N LYS A 135 18.01 7.79 1.05
CA LYS A 135 19.42 8.05 1.37
C LYS A 135 20.15 6.75 1.70
N GLU A 136 21.48 6.77 1.56
CA GLU A 136 22.32 5.59 1.77
C GLU A 136 22.20 4.99 3.18
N ASP A 137 22.16 5.81 4.22
CA ASP A 137 21.99 5.36 5.60
C ASP A 137 20.66 4.62 5.83
N GLN A 138 19.58 5.13 5.26
CA GLN A 138 18.25 4.49 5.29
C GLN A 138 18.26 3.18 4.49
N TYR A 139 18.94 3.16 3.34
CA TYR A 139 19.04 1.97 2.51
C TYR A 139 19.85 0.87 3.21
N GLN A 140 20.95 1.22 3.87
CA GLN A 140 21.72 0.25 4.66
C GLN A 140 20.93 -0.32 5.84
N ALA A 141 20.14 0.50 6.52
CA ALA A 141 19.24 0.03 7.59
C ALA A 141 18.17 -0.95 7.04
N TYR A 142 17.64 -0.66 5.85
CA TYR A 142 16.70 -1.56 5.16
C TYR A 142 17.36 -2.89 4.79
N LEU A 143 18.57 -2.89 4.22
CA LEU A 143 19.29 -4.12 3.87
C LEU A 143 19.58 -4.98 5.10
N ALA A 144 19.99 -4.37 6.21
CA ALA A 144 20.19 -5.08 7.47
C ALA A 144 18.88 -5.70 7.99
N LYS A 145 17.76 -4.97 7.94
CA LYS A 145 16.43 -5.49 8.30
C LYS A 145 16.06 -6.70 7.44
N LYS A 146 16.21 -6.59 6.11
CA LYS A 146 15.90 -7.65 5.15
C LYS A 146 16.72 -8.91 5.43
N ALA A 147 18.03 -8.76 5.59
CA ALA A 147 18.93 -9.87 5.89
C ALA A 147 18.60 -10.55 7.23
N ASN A 148 18.28 -9.76 8.27
CA ASN A 148 17.87 -10.29 9.56
C ASN A 148 16.57 -11.10 9.49
N ILE A 149 15.57 -10.62 8.72
CA ILE A 149 14.31 -11.35 8.50
C ILE A 149 14.59 -12.69 7.79
N GLU A 150 15.39 -12.69 6.73
CA GLU A 150 15.72 -13.89 5.96
C GLU A 150 16.48 -14.90 6.81
N ALA A 151 17.46 -14.44 7.58
CA ALA A 151 18.23 -15.28 8.50
C ALA A 151 17.34 -15.90 9.59
N GLU A 152 16.41 -15.12 10.15
CA GLU A 152 15.51 -15.59 11.19
C GLU A 152 14.47 -16.58 10.66
N ILE A 153 13.90 -16.35 9.49
CA ILE A 153 13.01 -17.31 8.82
C ILE A 153 13.75 -18.63 8.61
N LYS A 154 15.00 -18.59 8.14
CA LYS A 154 15.83 -19.77 7.96
C LYS A 154 16.04 -20.49 9.31
N ARG A 155 16.45 -19.77 10.35
CA ARG A 155 16.65 -20.31 11.70
C ARG A 155 15.40 -21.02 12.22
N LEU A 156 14.23 -20.36 12.14
CA LEU A 156 12.97 -20.93 12.59
C LEU A 156 12.51 -22.13 11.77
N SER A 157 12.90 -22.22 10.50
CA SER A 157 12.61 -23.38 9.66
C SER A 157 13.44 -24.63 9.99
N GLU A 158 14.53 -24.48 10.74
CA GLU A 158 15.41 -25.57 11.16
C GLU A 158 15.15 -26.05 12.60
N ILE A 159 14.52 -25.19 13.43
CA ILE A 159 14.20 -25.51 14.82
C ILE A 159 12.91 -26.31 14.92
N ARG A 160 12.95 -27.44 15.63
CA ARG A 160 11.77 -28.26 15.91
C ARG A 160 11.40 -28.21 17.38
N LEU A 161 10.24 -27.62 17.66
CA LEU A 161 9.63 -27.58 18.98
C LEU A 161 8.97 -28.92 19.29
N LYS A 162 9.20 -29.44 20.50
CA LYS A 162 8.55 -30.65 21.00
C LYS A 162 7.32 -30.31 21.83
N PRO A 163 6.31 -31.21 21.95
CA PRO A 163 5.11 -30.97 22.75
C PRO A 163 5.44 -31.08 24.26
N THR A 164 6.18 -30.12 24.80
CA THR A 164 6.52 -30.04 26.22
C THR A 164 5.30 -29.57 27.03
N LYS A 165 5.35 -29.81 28.35
CA LYS A 165 4.33 -29.35 29.28
C LYS A 165 4.20 -27.82 29.23
N GLU A 166 5.33 -27.11 29.20
CA GLU A 166 5.39 -25.64 29.16
C GLU A 166 4.70 -25.07 27.91
N ILE A 167 4.99 -25.60 26.72
CA ILE A 167 4.35 -25.18 25.47
C ILE A 167 2.85 -25.45 25.51
N ASN A 168 2.42 -26.59 26.04
CA ASN A 168 1.00 -26.93 26.10
C ASN A 168 0.25 -26.13 27.17
N GLU A 169 0.88 -25.78 28.29
CA GLU A 169 0.33 -24.85 29.27
C GLU A 169 0.19 -23.42 28.69
N PHE A 170 1.19 -22.94 27.96
CA PHE A 170 1.10 -21.66 27.22
C PHE A 170 -0.06 -21.65 26.22
N LEU A 171 -0.19 -22.73 25.41
CA LEU A 171 -1.30 -22.84 24.47
C LEU A 171 -2.66 -22.90 25.17
N ALA A 172 -2.76 -23.60 26.30
CA ALA A 172 -3.98 -23.67 27.09
C ALA A 172 -4.40 -22.28 27.61
N GLN A 173 -3.46 -21.46 28.10
CA GLN A 173 -3.71 -20.08 28.52
C GLN A 173 -4.25 -19.21 27.39
N LYS A 174 -3.84 -19.50 26.15
CA LYS A 174 -4.31 -18.82 24.93
C LYS A 174 -5.59 -19.44 24.36
N GLN A 175 -6.17 -20.44 25.00
CA GLN A 175 -7.33 -21.21 24.51
C GLN A 175 -7.06 -21.86 23.15
N ALA A 176 -5.79 -22.14 22.84
CA ALA A 176 -5.34 -22.76 21.61
C ALA A 176 -5.20 -24.29 21.73
N ALA A 177 -5.26 -24.98 20.59
CA ALA A 177 -5.10 -26.42 20.57
C ALA A 177 -3.68 -26.86 20.99
N ALA A 178 -3.58 -27.84 21.90
CA ALA A 178 -2.32 -28.40 22.33
C ALA A 178 -1.53 -29.03 21.17
N LEU A 179 -0.21 -28.99 21.28
CA LEU A 179 0.67 -29.77 20.40
C LEU A 179 0.62 -31.26 20.75
N LYS A 180 0.40 -32.11 19.75
CA LYS A 180 0.47 -33.57 19.90
C LYS A 180 1.83 -34.09 19.44
N ASP A 181 2.37 -33.48 18.39
CA ASP A 181 3.64 -33.85 17.76
C ASP A 181 4.58 -32.66 17.67
N GLY A 182 5.87 -32.95 17.40
CA GLY A 182 6.84 -31.88 17.17
C GLY A 182 6.56 -31.10 15.89
N VAL A 183 6.65 -29.77 15.97
CA VAL A 183 6.36 -28.82 14.90
C VAL A 183 7.57 -27.93 14.65
N LEU A 184 7.79 -27.47 13.42
CA LEU A 184 8.79 -26.43 13.14
C LEU A 184 8.41 -25.12 13.83
N ALA A 185 9.38 -24.40 14.36
CA ALA A 185 9.15 -23.12 15.03
C ALA A 185 8.48 -22.10 14.08
N LEU A 186 8.83 -22.13 12.80
CA LEU A 186 8.19 -21.32 11.76
C LEU A 186 6.70 -21.65 11.61
N ASP A 187 6.32 -22.93 11.64
CA ASP A 187 4.92 -23.34 11.55
C ASP A 187 4.16 -23.06 12.85
N PHE A 188 4.84 -23.14 13.99
CA PHE A 188 4.27 -22.75 15.26
C PHE A 188 3.94 -21.25 15.32
N LEU A 189 4.81 -20.40 14.76
CA LEU A 189 4.61 -18.95 14.64
C LEU A 189 3.44 -18.57 13.70
N ARG A 190 3.01 -19.45 12.79
CA ARG A 190 1.84 -19.22 11.93
C ARG A 190 0.49 -19.29 12.67
N ARG A 191 0.49 -19.76 13.90
CA ARG A 191 -0.71 -19.78 14.72
C ARG A 191 -1.07 -18.36 15.16
N PRO A 192 -2.33 -17.89 14.99
CA PRO A 192 -2.72 -16.52 15.31
C PRO A 192 -2.57 -16.17 16.80
N GLU A 193 -2.54 -17.19 17.68
CA GLU A 193 -2.39 -17.02 19.11
C GLU A 193 -0.94 -16.80 19.56
N VAL A 194 0.04 -17.04 18.67
CA VAL A 194 1.47 -17.04 18.99
C VAL A 194 2.15 -15.84 18.34
N SER A 195 2.73 -14.96 19.16
CA SER A 195 3.59 -13.89 18.68
C SER A 195 5.07 -14.35 18.60
N TYR A 196 5.87 -13.62 17.81
CA TYR A 196 7.30 -13.89 17.71
C TYR A 196 8.01 -13.78 19.07
N LEU A 197 7.69 -12.76 19.88
CA LEU A 197 8.30 -12.57 21.19
C LEU A 197 7.98 -13.72 22.16
N GLU A 198 6.79 -14.28 22.07
CA GLU A 198 6.41 -15.43 22.89
C GLU A 198 7.12 -16.71 22.43
N LEU A 199 7.28 -16.87 21.10
CA LEU A 199 8.05 -18.00 20.56
C LEU A 199 9.49 -18.01 21.04
N THR A 200 10.12 -16.84 21.23
CA THR A 200 11.52 -16.77 21.69
C THR A 200 11.74 -17.22 23.14
N GLN A 201 10.68 -17.53 23.87
CA GLN A 201 10.75 -18.06 25.25
C GLN A 201 10.96 -19.58 25.29
N PHE A 202 10.79 -20.25 24.16
CA PHE A 202 10.91 -21.71 23.97
C PHE A 202 12.10 -22.06 23.10
#